data_a51d28293a6b6112b4032b16058dbea9
#
_entry.id   a51d28293a6b6112b4032b16058dbea9
#
_cell.length_a   1.000
_cell.length_b   1.000
_cell.length_c   1.000
_cell.angle_alpha   90.00
_cell.angle_beta   90.00
_cell.angle_gamma   90.00
#
_symmetry.space_group_name_H-M   'P 1'
#
loop_
_entity.id
_entity.type
_entity.pdbx_description
1 polymer ?
#
loop_
_entity_poly.entity_id
_entity_poly.type
_entity_poly.pdbx_seq_one_letter_code
_entity_poly.pdbx_strand_id
1 'polypeptide(L)'
;MSDAAESSESSDWVTRHAVRAACRSRLVGLLVVVALLAGARHAAAQQPGPVPVDSISPDKAEFLPRSRFQLAANSLSGGDPRFTWDARFGGSADVLDYHFGRLGIVGDYEAVVGSERRNFDVEQGLYILEASTSGRIGANEVAMVFHHVSRHLSDRLKPKATAWNVFEGRYLRNLDFSGTQVAVVAGVGNVVTHVDVDYTWNLNIDINVRHQISPRVGLYARGLAEAFGVDPVIRGRTDPQHSGRFEGGVRLHGRGGILELFAGVEHRLDADLHDYIPVTWGIMGFRLVNK
;
A
#
# COMPACT_ATOMS: atom_id res chain seq x y z
N MET A 1 3.16 -58.63 -31.02
CA MET A 1 2.00 -57.78 -30.67
C MET A 1 2.10 -57.37 -29.17
N SER A 2 3.24 -56.75 -28.77
CA SER A 2 3.45 -56.40 -27.33
C SER A 2 3.86 -54.94 -27.10
N ASP A 3 4.17 -54.15 -28.12
CA ASP A 3 4.72 -52.80 -27.97
C ASP A 3 3.71 -51.64 -27.97
N ALA A 4 2.42 -51.92 -28.17
CA ALA A 4 1.39 -50.87 -28.21
C ALA A 4 0.75 -50.54 -26.82
N ALA A 5 0.95 -51.40 -25.83
CA ALA A 5 0.34 -51.22 -24.50
C ALA A 5 1.18 -50.31 -23.57
N GLU A 6 2.52 -50.30 -23.71
CA GLU A 6 3.41 -49.50 -22.86
C GLU A 6 3.40 -48.00 -23.16
N SER A 7 3.13 -47.61 -24.42
CA SER A 7 3.11 -46.18 -24.79
C SER A 7 1.87 -45.41 -24.30
N SER A 8 0.76 -46.14 -24.03
CA SER A 8 -0.50 -45.53 -23.56
C SER A 8 -0.47 -45.20 -22.06
N GLU A 9 0.20 -46.01 -21.22
CA GLU A 9 0.28 -45.79 -19.78
C GLU A 9 1.20 -44.60 -19.41
N SER A 10 2.29 -44.39 -20.16
CA SER A 10 3.22 -43.29 -19.88
C SER A 10 2.62 -41.90 -20.16
N SER A 11 1.78 -41.80 -21.22
CA SER A 11 1.12 -40.50 -21.54
C SER A 11 0.03 -40.15 -20.54
N ASP A 12 -0.67 -41.14 -20.01
CA ASP A 12 -1.72 -40.92 -19.00
C ASP A 12 -1.13 -40.49 -17.63
N TRP A 13 0.05 -41.01 -17.30
CA TRP A 13 0.76 -40.66 -16.05
C TRP A 13 1.24 -39.21 -16.08
N VAL A 14 1.84 -38.72 -17.17
CA VAL A 14 2.30 -37.34 -17.35
C VAL A 14 1.13 -36.35 -17.29
N THR A 15 0.01 -36.69 -17.93
CA THR A 15 -1.18 -35.84 -17.97
C THR A 15 -1.81 -35.71 -16.57
N ARG A 16 -1.90 -36.80 -15.79
CA ARG A 16 -2.44 -36.79 -14.44
C ARG A 16 -1.55 -36.01 -13.45
N HIS A 17 -0.23 -36.03 -13.64
CA HIS A 17 0.69 -35.27 -12.78
C HIS A 17 0.67 -33.77 -13.12
N ALA A 18 0.58 -33.41 -14.39
CA ALA A 18 0.43 -32.02 -14.83
C ALA A 18 -0.88 -31.39 -14.33
N VAL A 19 -2.00 -32.12 -14.39
CA VAL A 19 -3.30 -31.66 -13.89
C VAL A 19 -3.28 -31.53 -12.36
N ARG A 20 -2.64 -32.45 -11.64
CA ARG A 20 -2.50 -32.35 -10.17
C ARG A 20 -1.60 -31.20 -9.74
N ALA A 21 -0.54 -30.90 -10.47
CA ALA A 21 0.34 -29.76 -10.19
C ALA A 21 -0.39 -28.44 -10.43
N ALA A 22 -1.14 -28.32 -11.55
CA ALA A 22 -1.95 -27.15 -11.85
C ALA A 22 -3.11 -26.93 -10.86
N CYS A 23 -3.71 -28.00 -10.36
CA CYS A 23 -4.76 -27.94 -9.34
C CYS A 23 -4.20 -27.52 -7.98
N ARG A 24 -3.02 -28.01 -7.58
CA ARG A 24 -2.34 -27.61 -6.34
C ARG A 24 -1.92 -26.15 -6.35
N SER A 25 -1.40 -25.64 -7.47
CA SER A 25 -1.01 -24.22 -7.58
C SER A 25 -2.23 -23.28 -7.49
N ARG A 26 -3.38 -23.68 -8.07
CA ARG A 26 -4.64 -22.94 -7.94
C ARG A 26 -5.20 -22.98 -6.53
N LEU A 27 -5.08 -24.12 -5.83
CA LEU A 27 -5.55 -24.27 -4.45
C LEU A 27 -4.70 -23.44 -3.47
N VAL A 28 -3.38 -23.40 -3.67
CA VAL A 28 -2.46 -22.56 -2.88
C VAL A 28 -2.75 -21.07 -3.13
N GLY A 29 -2.97 -20.66 -4.39
CA GLY A 29 -3.39 -19.30 -4.71
C GLY A 29 -4.71 -18.91 -4.05
N LEU A 30 -5.70 -19.80 -4.06
CA LEU A 30 -7.00 -19.59 -3.41
C LEU A 30 -6.86 -19.52 -1.88
N LEU A 31 -6.05 -20.39 -1.27
CA LEU A 31 -5.80 -20.37 0.17
C LEU A 31 -5.06 -19.13 0.64
N VAL A 32 -4.12 -18.59 -0.14
CA VAL A 32 -3.46 -17.32 0.15
C VAL A 32 -4.46 -16.17 0.09
N VAL A 33 -5.34 -16.14 -0.92
CA VAL A 33 -6.40 -15.12 -1.03
C VAL A 33 -7.39 -15.25 0.12
N VAL A 34 -7.80 -16.46 0.49
CA VAL A 34 -8.72 -16.71 1.62
C VAL A 34 -8.06 -16.39 2.96
N ALA A 35 -6.76 -16.68 3.15
CA ALA A 35 -6.02 -16.30 4.36
C ALA A 35 -5.86 -14.78 4.47
N LEU A 36 -5.63 -14.07 3.36
CA LEU A 36 -5.62 -12.61 3.31
C LEU A 36 -7.01 -12.02 3.62
N LEU A 37 -8.08 -12.66 3.15
CA LEU A 37 -9.47 -12.24 3.43
C LEU A 37 -9.90 -12.56 4.87
N ALA A 38 -9.42 -13.66 5.46
CA ALA A 38 -9.74 -14.04 6.84
C ALA A 38 -8.98 -13.21 7.90
N GLY A 39 -7.80 -12.68 7.55
CA GLY A 39 -7.02 -11.76 8.40
C GLY A 39 -7.51 -10.33 8.39
N ALA A 40 -8.42 -9.97 7.46
CA ALA A 40 -8.84 -8.58 7.20
C ALA A 40 -9.82 -7.99 8.23
N ARG A 41 -9.75 -8.40 9.49
CA ARG A 41 -10.66 -7.84 10.51
C ARG A 41 -10.25 -6.46 11.02
N HIS A 42 -9.05 -5.96 10.70
CA HIS A 42 -8.62 -4.61 11.08
C HIS A 42 -7.50 -4.14 10.14
N ALA A 43 -7.79 -3.27 9.22
CA ALA A 43 -6.76 -2.70 8.36
C ALA A 43 -7.05 -1.25 7.93
N ALA A 44 -6.16 -0.31 8.11
CA ALA A 44 -6.27 1.11 7.74
C ALA A 44 -5.29 1.56 6.67
N ALA A 45 -5.61 2.64 6.07
CA ALA A 45 -4.81 3.24 5.03
C ALA A 45 -3.96 4.36 5.58
N GLN A 46 -2.68 4.23 5.46
CA GLN A 46 -1.79 5.35 5.24
C GLN A 46 -0.58 4.89 4.44
N GLN A 47 -0.26 5.64 3.39
CA GLN A 47 1.01 5.79 2.72
C GLN A 47 1.27 5.03 1.42
N PRO A 48 1.68 5.76 0.37
CA PRO A 48 2.60 5.24 -0.61
C PRO A 48 4.00 5.22 0.01
N GLY A 49 4.40 4.11 0.57
CA GLY A 49 5.81 3.88 0.88
C GLY A 49 6.66 3.87 -0.40
N PRO A 50 7.99 4.01 -0.30
CA PRO A 50 8.85 3.82 -1.44
C PRO A 50 8.52 2.46 -2.05
N VAL A 51 8.18 2.48 -3.33
CA VAL A 51 7.86 1.23 -4.04
C VAL A 51 9.15 0.43 -4.14
N PRO A 52 9.10 -0.88 -3.85
CA PRO A 52 10.22 -1.74 -4.11
C PRO A 52 10.67 -1.58 -5.56
N VAL A 53 11.96 -1.43 -5.75
CA VAL A 53 12.55 -1.24 -7.07
C VAL A 53 12.51 -2.56 -7.82
N ASP A 54 12.12 -2.52 -9.09
CA ASP A 54 12.43 -3.61 -10.00
C ASP A 54 13.94 -3.87 -9.97
N SER A 55 14.32 -5.12 -10.01
CA SER A 55 15.63 -5.69 -9.66
C SER A 55 16.85 -5.21 -10.45
N ILE A 56 16.75 -4.14 -11.22
CA ILE A 56 17.88 -3.61 -12.00
C ILE A 56 18.54 -2.50 -11.21
N SER A 57 19.62 -2.85 -10.53
CA SER A 57 20.58 -1.86 -10.02
C SER A 57 21.33 -1.28 -11.19
N PRO A 58 21.40 0.04 -11.39
CA PRO A 58 22.28 0.61 -12.41
C PRO A 58 23.72 0.28 -12.10
N ASP A 59 24.52 -0.01 -13.12
CA ASP A 59 25.95 -0.31 -12.96
C ASP A 59 26.76 0.89 -12.47
N LYS A 60 26.16 2.08 -12.48
CA LYS A 60 26.76 3.35 -12.07
C LYS A 60 25.77 4.17 -11.27
N ALA A 61 26.27 5.11 -10.47
CA ALA A 61 25.42 6.10 -9.82
C ALA A 61 24.66 6.92 -10.86
N GLU A 62 23.36 7.09 -10.65
CA GLU A 62 22.46 7.80 -11.55
C GLU A 62 21.61 8.81 -10.78
N PHE A 63 21.48 10.02 -11.32
CA PHE A 63 20.67 11.09 -10.75
C PHE A 63 19.28 11.07 -11.36
N LEU A 64 18.25 11.12 -10.50
CA LEU A 64 16.82 11.05 -10.87
C LEU A 64 16.45 9.91 -11.83
N PRO A 65 16.91 8.66 -11.57
CA PRO A 65 16.68 7.55 -12.49
C PRO A 65 15.21 7.16 -12.58
N ARG A 66 14.45 7.41 -11.53
CA ARG A 66 13.05 6.97 -11.43
C ARG A 66 12.19 7.99 -10.70
N SER A 67 10.98 8.17 -11.22
CA SER A 67 9.93 8.89 -10.52
C SER A 67 8.60 8.20 -10.73
N ARG A 68 7.77 8.24 -9.73
CA ARG A 68 6.40 7.75 -9.79
C ARG A 68 5.45 8.84 -9.31
N PHE A 69 4.38 9.04 -10.07
CA PHE A 69 3.29 9.93 -9.72
C PHE A 69 1.98 9.16 -9.70
N GLN A 70 1.09 9.51 -8.79
CA GLN A 70 -0.25 8.96 -8.72
C GLN A 70 -1.30 10.04 -8.51
N LEU A 71 -2.48 9.81 -9.08
CA LEU A 71 -3.72 10.51 -8.78
C LEU A 71 -4.79 9.45 -8.53
N ALA A 72 -5.46 9.50 -7.40
CA ALA A 72 -6.50 8.55 -7.03
C ALA A 72 -7.72 9.28 -6.49
N ALA A 73 -8.88 8.67 -6.67
CA ALA A 73 -10.10 9.05 -5.95
C ALA A 73 -10.95 7.81 -5.70
N ASN A 74 -11.54 7.73 -4.51
CA ASN A 74 -12.48 6.68 -4.15
C ASN A 74 -13.64 7.20 -3.29
N SER A 75 -14.80 6.62 -3.48
CA SER A 75 -15.93 6.83 -2.59
C SER A 75 -15.70 6.09 -1.28
N LEU A 76 -16.23 6.66 -0.20
CA LEU A 76 -16.28 6.07 1.14
C LEU A 76 -17.72 5.69 1.44
N SER A 77 -17.97 4.41 1.74
CA SER A 77 -19.32 3.95 2.10
C SER A 77 -19.67 4.43 3.51
N GLY A 78 -20.93 4.79 3.71
CA GLY A 78 -21.41 5.20 5.02
C GLY A 78 -22.36 6.39 4.91
N GLY A 79 -23.00 6.75 6.00
CA GLY A 79 -23.96 7.86 6.05
C GLY A 79 -23.41 9.13 6.68
N ASP A 80 -22.12 9.15 7.09
CA ASP A 80 -21.51 10.31 7.71
C ASP A 80 -21.14 11.35 6.64
N PRO A 81 -21.75 12.54 6.66
CA PRO A 81 -21.52 13.56 5.64
C PRO A 81 -20.08 14.11 5.64
N ARG A 82 -19.28 13.86 6.67
CA ARG A 82 -17.86 14.25 6.72
C ARG A 82 -16.98 13.39 5.80
N PHE A 83 -17.45 12.18 5.44
CA PHE A 83 -16.64 11.17 4.74
C PHE A 83 -17.39 10.62 3.54
N THR A 84 -17.34 11.31 2.39
CA THR A 84 -18.00 10.86 1.17
C THR A 84 -17.00 10.38 0.11
N TRP A 85 -15.89 11.07 -0.01
CA TRP A 85 -14.81 10.76 -0.95
C TRP A 85 -13.45 10.97 -0.33
N ASP A 86 -12.50 10.23 -0.84
CA ASP A 86 -11.08 10.40 -0.59
C ASP A 86 -10.38 10.62 -1.92
N ALA A 87 -9.65 11.72 -2.04
CA ALA A 87 -8.87 12.07 -3.22
C ALA A 87 -7.40 12.20 -2.83
N ARG A 88 -6.51 11.54 -3.58
CA ARG A 88 -5.09 11.54 -3.29
C ARG A 88 -4.28 11.87 -4.53
N PHE A 89 -3.26 12.70 -4.37
CA PHE A 89 -2.25 12.93 -5.39
C PHE A 89 -0.88 13.06 -4.75
N GLY A 90 0.11 12.52 -5.43
CA GLY A 90 1.47 12.56 -4.92
C GLY A 90 2.42 11.72 -5.74
N GLY A 91 3.62 11.56 -5.22
CA GLY A 91 4.62 10.79 -5.91
C GLY A 91 5.87 10.56 -5.10
N SER A 92 6.76 9.78 -5.69
CA SER A 92 8.09 9.49 -5.17
C SER A 92 9.13 9.66 -6.27
N ALA A 93 10.34 10.00 -5.86
CA ALA A 93 11.50 10.03 -6.75
C ALA A 93 12.72 9.43 -6.06
N ASP A 94 13.47 8.62 -6.80
CA ASP A 94 14.84 8.29 -6.45
C ASP A 94 15.70 9.48 -6.87
N VAL A 95 16.18 10.26 -5.91
CA VAL A 95 17.00 11.45 -6.17
C VAL A 95 18.38 11.04 -6.66
N LEU A 96 18.91 9.97 -6.10
CA LEU A 96 20.20 9.40 -6.46
C LEU A 96 20.13 7.88 -6.25
N ASP A 97 20.43 7.11 -7.28
CA ASP A 97 20.74 5.70 -7.17
C ASP A 97 22.28 5.54 -7.23
N TYR A 98 22.86 5.01 -6.15
CA TYR A 98 24.31 4.85 -6.04
C TYR A 98 24.74 3.38 -6.17
N HIS A 99 23.98 2.60 -6.95
CA HIS A 99 24.22 1.20 -7.27
C HIS A 99 23.89 0.22 -6.11
N PHE A 100 24.48 0.38 -4.95
CA PHE A 100 24.23 -0.46 -3.77
C PHE A 100 23.11 0.09 -2.86
N GLY A 101 22.41 1.13 -3.29
CA GLY A 101 21.31 1.76 -2.56
C GLY A 101 20.83 3.02 -3.26
N ARG A 102 19.95 3.76 -2.61
CA ARG A 102 19.38 5.00 -3.16
C ARG A 102 19.01 6.02 -2.09
N LEU A 103 18.97 7.28 -2.50
CA LEU A 103 18.31 8.36 -1.79
C LEU A 103 16.93 8.57 -2.42
N GLY A 104 15.89 8.57 -1.63
CA GLY A 104 14.51 8.73 -2.09
C GLY A 104 13.78 9.83 -1.36
N ILE A 105 12.81 10.41 -2.05
CA ILE A 105 11.82 11.35 -1.48
C ILE A 105 10.42 10.90 -1.85
N VAL A 106 9.46 11.18 -0.97
CA VAL A 106 8.02 11.01 -1.20
C VAL A 106 7.32 12.28 -0.79
N GLY A 107 6.37 12.73 -1.61
CA GLY A 107 5.41 13.75 -1.27
C GLY A 107 4.02 13.28 -1.66
N ASP A 108 3.09 13.27 -0.71
CA ASP A 108 1.71 12.84 -0.96
C ASP A 108 0.74 13.77 -0.24
N TYR A 109 -0.39 14.01 -0.88
CA TYR A 109 -1.50 14.77 -0.32
C TYR A 109 -2.79 13.98 -0.47
N GLU A 110 -3.53 13.89 0.61
CA GLU A 110 -4.85 13.28 0.66
C GLU A 110 -5.87 14.33 1.11
N ALA A 111 -6.97 14.43 0.38
CA ALA A 111 -8.12 15.25 0.74
C ALA A 111 -9.30 14.36 1.06
N VAL A 112 -9.78 14.39 2.29
CA VAL A 112 -11.07 13.81 2.66
C VAL A 112 -12.14 14.83 2.32
N VAL A 113 -13.06 14.43 1.44
CA VAL A 113 -14.12 15.28 0.91
C VAL A 113 -15.45 14.84 1.51
N GLY A 114 -16.20 15.78 1.98
CA GLY A 114 -17.52 15.58 2.60
C GLY A 114 -18.62 16.35 1.90
N SER A 115 -19.76 16.38 2.57
CA SER A 115 -20.96 17.12 2.17
C SER A 115 -21.65 17.79 3.37
N GLU A 116 -20.94 17.95 4.49
CA GLU A 116 -21.50 18.49 5.73
C GLU A 116 -22.01 19.93 5.57
N ARG A 117 -21.27 20.76 4.83
CA ARG A 117 -21.66 22.17 4.59
C ARG A 117 -22.11 22.41 3.15
N ARG A 118 -21.41 21.81 2.20
CA ARG A 118 -21.70 21.87 0.76
C ARG A 118 -21.18 20.60 0.08
N ASN A 119 -21.76 20.25 -1.05
CA ASN A 119 -21.33 19.07 -1.79
C ASN A 119 -19.87 19.23 -2.24
N PHE A 120 -19.07 18.17 -2.10
CA PHE A 120 -17.66 18.11 -2.44
C PHE A 120 -16.79 19.14 -1.68
N ASP A 121 -17.08 19.36 -0.42
CA ASP A 121 -16.26 20.19 0.44
C ASP A 121 -15.05 19.41 0.98
N VAL A 122 -13.87 20.03 0.95
CA VAL A 122 -12.68 19.42 1.55
C VAL A 122 -12.78 19.58 3.06
N GLU A 123 -13.03 18.50 3.78
CA GLU A 123 -13.15 18.48 5.24
C GLU A 123 -11.78 18.43 5.92
N GLN A 124 -10.88 17.61 5.37
CA GLN A 124 -9.54 17.40 5.90
C GLN A 124 -8.51 17.29 4.78
N GLY A 125 -7.30 17.77 5.05
CA GLY A 125 -6.12 17.56 4.23
C GLY A 125 -5.03 16.87 5.04
N LEU A 126 -4.39 15.87 4.45
CA LEU A 126 -3.28 15.12 5.03
C LEU A 126 -2.07 15.31 4.12
N TYR A 127 -0.95 15.74 4.67
CA TYR A 127 0.34 15.87 3.99
C TYR A 127 1.28 14.79 4.51
N ILE A 128 1.93 14.10 3.60
CA ILE A 128 2.93 13.09 3.89
C ILE A 128 4.21 13.47 3.15
N LEU A 129 5.31 13.59 3.89
CA LEU A 129 6.63 13.84 3.34
C LEU A 129 7.59 12.79 3.86
N GLU A 130 8.34 12.15 2.96
CA GLU A 130 9.39 11.21 3.35
C GLU A 130 10.72 11.60 2.71
N ALA A 131 11.79 11.35 3.45
CA ALA A 131 13.15 11.29 2.94
C ALA A 131 13.77 9.97 3.40
N SER A 132 14.45 9.27 2.49
CA SER A 132 14.99 7.95 2.78
C SER A 132 16.37 7.75 2.19
N THR A 133 17.14 6.90 2.84
CA THR A 133 18.36 6.29 2.27
C THR A 133 18.28 4.79 2.46
N SER A 134 18.78 4.04 1.48
CA SER A 134 18.70 2.58 1.53
C SER A 134 20.01 1.91 1.14
N GLY A 135 20.12 0.62 1.49
CA GLY A 135 21.17 -0.29 1.04
C GLY A 135 20.55 -1.57 0.48
N ARG A 136 21.12 -2.08 -0.62
CA ARG A 136 20.71 -3.34 -1.26
C ARG A 136 21.60 -4.48 -0.82
N ILE A 137 20.99 -5.59 -0.44
CA ILE A 137 21.66 -6.83 -0.01
C ILE A 137 21.03 -7.99 -0.80
N GLY A 138 21.65 -8.33 -1.93
CA GLY A 138 21.08 -9.27 -2.89
C GLY A 138 19.72 -8.77 -3.41
N ALA A 139 18.68 -9.59 -3.29
CA ALA A 139 17.32 -9.25 -3.70
C ALA A 139 16.53 -8.44 -2.65
N ASN A 140 17.16 -8.07 -1.55
CA ASN A 140 16.53 -7.32 -0.47
C ASN A 140 17.04 -5.88 -0.46
N GLU A 141 16.21 -4.97 -0.01
CA GLU A 141 16.60 -3.58 0.25
C GLU A 141 16.18 -3.21 1.68
N VAL A 142 17.07 -2.54 2.41
CA VAL A 142 16.79 -2.02 3.76
C VAL A 142 16.99 -0.52 3.71
N ALA A 143 16.01 0.22 4.21
CA ALA A 143 16.02 1.68 4.20
C ALA A 143 15.89 2.25 5.61
N MET A 144 16.50 3.40 5.82
CA MET A 144 16.15 4.32 6.90
C MET A 144 15.29 5.43 6.32
N VAL A 145 14.18 5.70 6.96
CA VAL A 145 13.17 6.65 6.50
C VAL A 145 12.89 7.66 7.59
N PHE A 146 12.93 8.93 7.25
CA PHE A 146 12.31 9.99 8.02
C PHE A 146 10.96 10.29 7.40
N HIS A 147 9.91 10.21 8.18
CA HIS A 147 8.54 10.32 7.76
C HIS A 147 7.83 11.41 8.56
N HIS A 148 7.26 12.38 7.85
CA HIS A 148 6.46 13.46 8.42
C HIS A 148 5.02 13.35 7.95
N VAL A 149 4.10 13.38 8.90
CA VAL A 149 2.66 13.46 8.64
C VAL A 149 2.11 14.70 9.30
N SER A 150 1.31 15.48 8.56
CA SER A 150 0.53 16.55 9.15
C SER A 150 -0.90 16.53 8.61
N ARG A 151 -1.86 16.72 9.50
CA ARG A 151 -3.29 16.71 9.20
C ARG A 151 -3.89 18.06 9.51
N HIS A 152 -4.75 18.53 8.60
CA HIS A 152 -5.38 19.84 8.72
C HIS A 152 -6.88 19.73 8.43
N LEU A 153 -7.68 20.40 9.24
CA LEU A 153 -9.06 20.67 8.89
C LEU A 153 -9.11 21.82 7.89
N SER A 154 -9.95 21.71 6.88
CA SER A 154 -10.20 22.77 5.92
C SER A 154 -11.39 23.60 6.38
N ASP A 155 -11.31 24.92 6.12
CA ASP A 155 -12.38 25.89 6.36
C ASP A 155 -13.02 25.88 7.78
N ARG A 156 -12.29 25.37 8.76
CA ARG A 156 -12.68 25.33 10.18
C ARG A 156 -11.65 26.01 11.06
N LEU A 157 -12.09 26.42 12.26
CA LEU A 157 -11.15 26.88 13.27
C LEU A 157 -10.17 25.73 13.59
N LYS A 158 -8.89 26.03 13.49
CA LYS A 158 -7.79 25.08 13.74
C LYS A 158 -7.19 25.36 15.13
N PRO A 159 -7.80 24.85 16.20
CA PRO A 159 -7.33 25.15 17.56
C PRO A 159 -5.95 24.56 17.80
N LYS A 160 -5.59 23.50 17.08
CA LYS A 160 -4.31 22.80 17.20
C LYS A 160 -3.82 22.28 15.85
N ALA A 161 -2.52 22.23 15.66
CA ALA A 161 -1.89 21.48 14.59
C ALA A 161 -1.83 20.00 15.00
N THR A 162 -2.09 19.09 14.06
CA THR A 162 -1.95 17.65 14.30
C THR A 162 -0.84 17.14 13.39
N ALA A 163 0.28 16.73 13.97
CA ALA A 163 1.43 16.27 13.20
C ALA A 163 2.29 15.31 14.01
N TRP A 164 3.00 14.42 13.31
CA TRP A 164 4.03 13.58 13.92
C TRP A 164 5.16 13.26 12.96
N ASN A 165 6.32 12.98 13.51
CA ASN A 165 7.50 12.58 12.78
C ASN A 165 7.97 11.21 13.27
N VAL A 166 8.37 10.36 12.34
CA VAL A 166 8.83 9.00 12.62
C VAL A 166 10.21 8.78 12.01
N PHE A 167 11.08 8.16 12.78
CA PHE A 167 12.27 7.49 12.25
C PHE A 167 11.96 6.00 12.13
N GLU A 168 12.04 5.45 10.91
CA GLU A 168 11.63 4.10 10.57
C GLU A 168 12.76 3.33 9.90
N GLY A 169 12.98 2.09 10.32
CA GLY A 169 13.69 1.07 9.58
C GLY A 169 12.71 0.31 8.68
N ARG A 170 12.98 0.23 7.38
CA ARG A 170 12.06 -0.35 6.40
C ARG A 170 12.75 -1.43 5.58
N TYR A 171 12.11 -2.57 5.42
CA TYR A 171 12.50 -3.67 4.56
C TYR A 171 11.65 -3.69 3.31
N LEU A 172 12.28 -3.88 2.15
CA LEU A 172 11.62 -3.91 0.84
C LEU A 172 12.09 -5.15 0.06
N ARG A 173 11.16 -5.83 -0.59
CA ARG A 173 11.46 -6.97 -1.45
C ARG A 173 10.45 -7.10 -2.58
N ASN A 174 10.96 -7.40 -3.79
CA ASN A 174 10.17 -7.86 -4.92
C ASN A 174 10.39 -9.36 -5.13
N LEU A 175 9.31 -10.05 -5.45
CA LEU A 175 9.29 -11.46 -5.81
C LEU A 175 8.56 -11.61 -7.15
N ASP A 176 9.14 -12.35 -8.09
CA ASP A 176 8.56 -12.60 -9.42
C ASP A 176 8.26 -14.09 -9.59
N PHE A 177 7.01 -14.40 -9.93
CA PHE A 177 6.52 -15.77 -10.11
C PHE A 177 5.71 -15.84 -11.40
N SER A 178 6.29 -16.29 -12.51
CA SER A 178 5.55 -16.61 -13.75
C SER A 178 4.42 -15.63 -14.11
N GLY A 179 4.75 -14.33 -14.25
CA GLY A 179 3.79 -13.27 -14.59
C GLY A 179 3.04 -12.67 -13.40
N THR A 180 3.36 -13.09 -12.18
CA THR A 180 2.88 -12.49 -10.93
C THR A 180 4.06 -11.83 -10.21
N GLN A 181 3.91 -10.57 -9.90
CA GLN A 181 4.85 -9.80 -9.07
C GLN A 181 4.25 -9.60 -7.69
N VAL A 182 5.05 -9.82 -6.66
CA VAL A 182 4.70 -9.54 -5.27
C VAL A 182 5.71 -8.57 -4.70
N ALA A 183 5.26 -7.39 -4.35
CA ALA A 183 6.06 -6.39 -3.64
C ALA A 183 5.68 -6.41 -2.17
N VAL A 184 6.68 -6.50 -1.30
CA VAL A 184 6.53 -6.47 0.16
C VAL A 184 7.34 -5.32 0.72
N VAL A 185 6.69 -4.51 1.53
CA VAL A 185 7.32 -3.47 2.35
C VAL A 185 6.91 -3.72 3.80
N ALA A 186 7.86 -3.73 4.72
CA ALA A 186 7.59 -3.83 6.15
C ALA A 186 8.46 -2.81 6.88
N GLY A 187 7.88 -2.07 7.80
CA GLY A 187 8.55 -1.00 8.52
C GLY A 187 8.25 -1.03 10.01
N VAL A 188 9.23 -0.61 10.80
CA VAL A 188 9.08 -0.34 12.24
C VAL A 188 9.80 0.95 12.58
N GLY A 189 9.14 1.82 13.33
CA GLY A 189 9.67 3.13 13.65
C GLY A 189 9.24 3.66 15.01
N ASN A 190 9.96 4.67 15.47
CA ASN A 190 9.62 5.43 16.67
C ASN A 190 9.13 6.83 16.28
N VAL A 191 8.08 7.29 16.94
CA VAL A 191 7.61 8.67 16.83
C VAL A 191 8.56 9.54 17.65
N VAL A 192 9.34 10.37 16.97
CA VAL A 192 10.38 11.20 17.60
C VAL A 192 9.86 12.57 18.05
N THR A 193 8.85 13.07 17.35
CA THR A 193 8.13 14.29 17.76
C THR A 193 6.68 14.20 17.34
N HIS A 194 5.78 14.76 18.11
CA HIS A 194 4.36 14.80 17.79
C HIS A 194 3.67 16.03 18.38
N VAL A 195 2.57 16.42 17.77
CA VAL A 195 1.67 17.50 18.25
C VAL A 195 0.24 16.98 18.11
N ASP A 196 -0.50 17.00 19.19
CA ASP A 196 -1.90 16.60 19.30
C ASP A 196 -2.21 15.18 18.77
N VAL A 197 -1.27 14.26 18.96
CA VAL A 197 -1.44 12.80 18.85
C VAL A 197 -0.78 12.13 20.04
N ASP A 198 -1.12 10.88 20.29
CA ASP A 198 -0.57 10.07 21.38
C ASP A 198 0.30 8.90 20.88
N TYR A 199 0.71 8.93 19.60
CA TYR A 199 1.51 7.87 19.00
C TYR A 199 2.96 7.87 19.54
N THR A 200 3.48 6.67 19.83
CA THR A 200 4.84 6.45 20.36
C THR A 200 5.72 5.67 19.40
N TRP A 201 5.17 4.66 18.73
CA TRP A 201 5.84 3.87 17.71
C TRP A 201 4.85 3.46 16.62
N ASN A 202 5.36 3.02 15.46
CA ASN A 202 4.56 2.42 14.40
C ASN A 202 5.19 1.12 13.88
N LEU A 203 4.34 0.22 13.43
CA LEU A 203 4.67 -0.95 12.64
C LEU A 203 3.77 -0.93 11.41
N ASN A 204 4.33 -1.17 10.23
CA ASN A 204 3.54 -1.24 9.00
C ASN A 204 3.97 -2.41 8.11
N ILE A 205 3.04 -2.92 7.33
CA ILE A 205 3.29 -3.88 6.27
C ILE A 205 2.39 -3.56 5.07
N ASP A 206 2.98 -3.46 3.88
CA ASP A 206 2.30 -3.28 2.60
C ASP A 206 2.68 -4.44 1.67
N ILE A 207 1.68 -5.16 1.19
CA ILE A 207 1.84 -6.26 0.24
C ILE A 207 1.03 -5.92 -1.01
N ASN A 208 1.71 -5.85 -2.15
CA ASN A 208 1.09 -5.58 -3.44
C ASN A 208 1.35 -6.74 -4.40
N VAL A 209 0.29 -7.43 -4.80
CA VAL A 209 0.32 -8.54 -5.75
C VAL A 209 -0.23 -8.07 -7.08
N ARG A 210 0.52 -8.28 -8.16
CA ARG A 210 0.14 -7.91 -9.53
C ARG A 210 0.29 -9.11 -10.44
N HIS A 211 -0.75 -9.40 -11.20
CA HIS A 211 -0.74 -10.50 -12.17
C HIS A 211 -1.07 -9.96 -13.55
N GLN A 212 -0.17 -10.19 -14.53
CA GLN A 212 -0.37 -9.75 -15.90
C GLN A 212 -1.15 -10.81 -16.67
N ILE A 213 -2.34 -10.44 -17.18
CA ILE A 213 -3.20 -11.32 -18.00
C ILE A 213 -2.85 -11.17 -19.47
N SER A 214 -2.62 -9.94 -19.92
CA SER A 214 -2.27 -9.59 -21.29
C SER A 214 -1.40 -8.33 -21.32
N PRO A 215 -0.78 -7.94 -22.43
CA PRO A 215 0.03 -6.72 -22.49
C PRO A 215 -0.70 -5.44 -22.06
N ARG A 216 -2.04 -5.46 -22.07
CA ARG A 216 -2.86 -4.28 -21.73
C ARG A 216 -3.69 -4.43 -20.47
N VAL A 217 -3.84 -5.65 -19.94
CA VAL A 217 -4.73 -5.91 -18.80
C VAL A 217 -4.00 -6.75 -17.75
N GLY A 218 -4.06 -6.32 -16.51
CA GLY A 218 -3.62 -7.07 -15.33
C GLY A 218 -4.66 -7.03 -14.23
N LEU A 219 -4.46 -7.86 -13.24
CA LEU A 219 -5.18 -7.84 -11.96
C LEU A 219 -4.19 -7.42 -10.88
N TYR A 220 -4.73 -6.87 -9.79
CA TYR A 220 -3.92 -6.65 -8.60
C TYR A 220 -4.74 -6.79 -7.33
N ALA A 221 -4.04 -7.03 -6.24
CA ALA A 221 -4.54 -6.91 -4.89
C ALA A 221 -3.47 -6.23 -4.02
N ARG A 222 -3.88 -5.35 -3.12
CA ARG A 222 -2.99 -4.69 -2.18
C ARG A 222 -3.58 -4.75 -0.79
N GLY A 223 -2.76 -5.12 0.18
CA GLY A 223 -3.07 -5.07 1.60
C GLY A 223 -2.04 -4.23 2.33
N LEU A 224 -2.51 -3.23 3.06
CA LEU A 224 -1.73 -2.42 3.99
C LEU A 224 -2.28 -2.64 5.39
N ALA A 225 -1.41 -2.90 6.35
CA ALA A 225 -1.74 -2.98 7.76
C ALA A 225 -0.75 -2.15 8.57
N GLU A 226 -1.23 -1.46 9.60
CA GLU A 226 -0.44 -0.64 10.50
C GLU A 226 -0.86 -0.89 11.94
N ALA A 227 0.10 -0.75 12.86
CA ALA A 227 -0.13 -0.70 14.28
C ALA A 227 0.62 0.49 14.87
N PHE A 228 -0.03 1.21 15.76
CA PHE A 228 0.54 2.35 16.48
C PHE A 228 0.56 2.07 17.96
N GLY A 229 1.72 2.19 18.58
CA GLY A 229 1.80 2.34 20.02
C GLY A 229 1.24 3.70 20.44
N VAL A 230 0.54 3.75 21.56
CA VAL A 230 -0.06 4.98 22.09
C VAL A 230 0.33 5.21 23.54
N ASP A 231 0.46 6.48 23.93
CA ASP A 231 0.59 6.84 25.33
C ASP A 231 -0.80 6.87 26.00
N PRO A 232 -1.11 5.92 26.89
CA PRO A 232 -2.42 5.87 27.53
C PRO A 232 -2.72 7.06 28.43
N VAL A 233 -1.69 7.79 28.86
CA VAL A 233 -1.86 8.98 29.73
C VAL A 233 -2.49 10.14 28.94
N ILE A 234 -2.21 10.24 27.64
CA ILE A 234 -2.67 11.37 26.82
C ILE A 234 -4.17 11.26 26.52
N ARG A 235 -4.66 10.07 26.12
CA ARG A 235 -6.04 9.87 25.68
C ARG A 235 -6.76 8.67 26.30
N GLY A 236 -6.14 7.94 27.21
CA GLY A 236 -6.72 6.77 27.86
C GLY A 236 -6.98 5.58 26.93
N ARG A 237 -6.35 5.55 25.75
CA ARG A 237 -6.50 4.46 24.78
C ARG A 237 -5.63 3.26 25.18
N THR A 238 -6.08 2.06 24.80
CA THR A 238 -5.27 0.85 24.98
C THR A 238 -4.26 0.70 23.85
N ASP A 239 -3.06 0.25 24.16
CA ASP A 239 -1.98 -0.03 23.23
C ASP A 239 -2.06 -1.51 22.72
N PRO A 240 -1.82 -1.82 21.45
CA PRO A 240 -1.68 -0.92 20.31
C PRO A 240 -3.02 -0.55 19.65
N GLN A 241 -3.03 0.53 18.89
CA GLN A 241 -4.11 0.89 17.97
C GLN A 241 -3.79 0.38 16.57
N HIS A 242 -4.80 0.02 15.81
CA HIS A 242 -4.64 -0.61 14.50
C HIS A 242 -5.34 0.17 13.40
N SER A 243 -4.79 0.04 12.25
CA SER A 243 -5.24 0.73 11.07
C SER A 243 -4.91 -0.08 9.79
N GLY A 244 -5.61 0.01 8.58
CA GLY A 244 -5.22 -0.64 7.29
C GLY A 244 -6.25 -0.59 6.19
N ARG A 245 -5.83 -1.01 5.00
CA ARG A 245 -6.60 -1.00 3.78
C ARG A 245 -6.35 -2.27 2.98
N PHE A 246 -7.41 -2.85 2.47
CA PHE A 246 -7.36 -3.90 1.47
C PHE A 246 -8.13 -3.46 0.22
N GLU A 247 -7.51 -3.58 -0.93
CA GLU A 247 -8.12 -3.30 -2.22
C GLU A 247 -7.72 -4.34 -3.25
N GLY A 248 -8.61 -4.56 -4.23
CA GLY A 248 -8.33 -5.40 -5.38
C GLY A 248 -9.01 -4.84 -6.62
N GLY A 249 -8.44 -5.10 -7.78
CA GLY A 249 -8.95 -4.51 -8.99
C GLY A 249 -8.25 -4.89 -10.28
N VAL A 250 -8.57 -4.14 -11.32
CA VAL A 250 -8.07 -4.31 -12.69
C VAL A 250 -7.09 -3.18 -13.01
N ARG A 251 -6.00 -3.53 -13.69
CA ARG A 251 -4.99 -2.61 -14.20
C ARG A 251 -5.06 -2.54 -15.73
N LEU A 252 -5.29 -1.36 -16.26
CA LEU A 252 -5.36 -1.08 -17.69
C LEU A 252 -4.12 -0.29 -18.11
N HIS A 253 -3.27 -0.91 -18.92
CA HIS A 253 -2.00 -0.36 -19.35
C HIS A 253 -2.15 0.50 -20.60
N GLY A 254 -2.04 1.82 -20.46
CA GLY A 254 -1.95 2.79 -21.55
C GLY A 254 -0.51 3.06 -21.99
N ARG A 255 -0.33 3.98 -22.94
CA ARG A 255 1.01 4.42 -23.39
C ARG A 255 1.75 5.23 -22.33
N GLY A 256 1.08 6.19 -21.70
CA GLY A 256 1.67 7.13 -20.75
C GLY A 256 1.45 6.78 -19.29
N GLY A 257 0.70 5.70 -18.98
CA GLY A 257 0.38 5.36 -17.59
C GLY A 257 -0.49 4.13 -17.48
N ILE A 258 -0.91 3.87 -16.25
CA ILE A 258 -1.75 2.75 -15.87
C ILE A 258 -2.99 3.32 -15.15
N LEU A 259 -4.17 2.87 -15.56
CA LEU A 259 -5.43 3.10 -14.85
C LEU A 259 -5.74 1.84 -14.02
N GLU A 260 -5.86 2.01 -12.72
CA GLU A 260 -6.35 0.98 -11.80
C GLU A 260 -7.80 1.32 -11.43
N LEU A 261 -8.70 0.35 -11.58
CA LEU A 261 -10.08 0.41 -11.07
C LEU A 261 -10.18 -0.59 -9.92
N PHE A 262 -10.64 -0.15 -8.76
CA PHE A 262 -10.61 -0.98 -7.55
C PHE A 262 -11.85 -0.86 -6.69
N ALA A 263 -12.03 -1.89 -5.88
CA ALA A 263 -12.90 -1.89 -4.72
C ALA A 263 -12.18 -2.54 -3.53
N GLY A 264 -12.63 -2.23 -2.33
CA GLY A 264 -11.98 -2.75 -1.12
C GLY A 264 -12.66 -2.29 0.16
N VAL A 265 -11.89 -2.37 1.23
CA VAL A 265 -12.27 -1.92 2.57
C VAL A 265 -11.12 -1.14 3.19
N GLU A 266 -11.46 -0.11 3.93
CA GLU A 266 -10.53 0.69 4.70
C GLU A 266 -11.04 0.86 6.12
N HIS A 267 -10.16 0.63 7.10
CA HIS A 267 -10.36 0.97 8.50
C HIS A 267 -9.35 2.03 8.88
N ARG A 268 -9.75 3.24 9.17
CA ARG A 268 -8.89 4.39 9.46
C ARG A 268 -8.95 4.73 10.94
N LEU A 269 -7.80 4.66 11.58
CA LEU A 269 -7.61 5.16 12.93
C LEU A 269 -7.69 6.69 12.93
N ASP A 270 -8.35 7.26 13.93
CA ASP A 270 -8.48 8.72 14.07
C ASP A 270 -8.97 9.38 12.77
N ALA A 271 -10.05 8.82 12.18
CA ALA A 271 -10.60 9.30 10.91
C ALA A 271 -11.04 10.77 10.99
N ASP A 272 -11.54 11.21 12.15
CA ASP A 272 -11.79 12.61 12.46
C ASP A 272 -10.71 13.16 13.42
N LEU A 273 -10.27 14.38 13.17
CA LEU A 273 -9.22 15.03 13.98
C LEU A 273 -9.69 15.49 15.37
N HIS A 274 -10.99 15.59 15.57
CA HIS A 274 -11.57 16.01 16.86
C HIS A 274 -12.02 14.84 17.71
N ASP A 275 -12.68 13.87 17.09
CA ASP A 275 -13.34 12.79 17.82
C ASP A 275 -12.41 11.61 18.09
N TYR A 276 -11.29 11.49 17.34
CA TYR A 276 -10.30 10.41 17.43
C TYR A 276 -10.91 9.01 17.39
N ILE A 277 -12.01 8.86 16.64
CA ILE A 277 -12.70 7.58 16.49
C ILE A 277 -12.22 6.86 15.22
N PRO A 278 -12.02 5.54 15.30
CA PRO A 278 -11.77 4.76 14.10
C PRO A 278 -13.07 4.57 13.29
N VAL A 279 -12.95 4.64 11.97
CA VAL A 279 -14.08 4.40 11.06
C VAL A 279 -13.68 3.36 10.02
N THR A 280 -14.65 2.53 9.62
CA THR A 280 -14.47 1.53 8.56
C THR A 280 -15.40 1.83 7.40
N TRP A 281 -14.84 1.87 6.18
CA TRP A 281 -15.59 2.08 4.94
C TRP A 281 -15.37 0.94 3.96
N GLY A 282 -16.40 0.62 3.17
CA GLY A 282 -16.20 0.06 1.85
C GLY A 282 -15.71 1.17 0.91
N ILE A 283 -14.77 0.87 0.06
CA ILE A 283 -14.18 1.81 -0.89
C ILE A 283 -14.34 1.31 -2.32
N MET A 284 -14.54 2.23 -3.24
CA MET A 284 -14.54 1.95 -4.68
C MET A 284 -14.02 3.18 -5.42
N GLY A 285 -13.10 2.99 -6.35
CA GLY A 285 -12.49 4.12 -7.02
C GLY A 285 -11.56 3.77 -8.16
N PHE A 286 -10.75 4.76 -8.51
CA PHE A 286 -9.72 4.63 -9.53
C PHE A 286 -8.40 5.24 -9.06
N ARG A 287 -7.32 4.78 -9.71
CA ARG A 287 -5.98 5.35 -9.55
C ARG A 287 -5.29 5.44 -10.91
N LEU A 288 -4.73 6.58 -11.22
CA LEU A 288 -3.84 6.80 -12.36
C LEU A 288 -2.40 6.80 -11.84
N VAL A 289 -1.54 6.01 -12.47
CA VAL A 289 -0.12 5.92 -12.14
C VAL A 289 0.68 6.13 -13.42
N ASN A 290 1.75 6.94 -13.39
CA ASN A 290 2.68 7.00 -14.51
C ASN A 290 3.46 5.68 -14.68
N LYS A 291 4.03 5.47 -15.85
CA LYS A 291 4.97 4.37 -16.15
C LYS A 291 6.38 4.72 -15.74
#